data_6255024311b5c5e45c6dc27d1b967ac9
#
_entry.id   6255024311b5c5e45c6dc27d1b967ac9
#
_cell.length_a   1.000
_cell.length_b   1.000
_cell.length_c   1.000
_cell.angle_alpha   90.00
_cell.angle_beta   90.00
_cell.angle_gamma   90.00
#
_symmetry.space_group_name_H-M   'P 1'
#
loop_
_entity.id
_entity.type
_entity.pdbx_description
1 polymer ?
#
loop_
_entity_poly.entity_id
_entity_poly.type
_entity_poly.pdbx_seq_one_letter_code
_entity_poly.pdbx_strand_id
1 'polypeptide(L)'
;MQITQLRNATVLLEFQSQGRPVGLLVDPMLAPRGSLPALRYLGTGRQRNPIVELPEGTDALLERVTHALITHCQRGHFDHLDRAGKRFLRERQIPVICMPRDADYLAQRGLLVWPLAGPARQPWALGGHVTPIPCVHGTGWVGRFMEHGHGYLLELPGEPSVYLAGDTMLTSTVRDCLARLQPEVSVLPAGGARFDVGAEILMDAADMAEAAQLAHGTLVVNHLQALDHCPTPRAAVRQLAVDGGWADRLWVPEDGDSRSFPCRAAVDCY
;
A
#
# COMPACT_ATOMS: atom_id res chain seq x y z
N MET A 1 12.97 -7.88 -7.84
CA MET A 1 11.58 -7.77 -7.31
C MET A 1 10.63 -7.33 -8.39
N GLN A 2 9.43 -7.88 -8.43
CA GLN A 2 8.33 -7.39 -9.28
C GLN A 2 7.22 -6.81 -8.38
N ILE A 3 6.64 -5.68 -8.79
CA ILE A 3 5.48 -5.07 -8.12
C ILE A 3 4.34 -5.01 -9.12
N THR A 4 3.19 -5.56 -8.73
CA THR A 4 1.95 -5.54 -9.51
C THR A 4 0.89 -4.74 -8.76
N GLN A 5 0.36 -3.68 -9.37
CA GLN A 5 -0.81 -2.96 -8.85
C GLN A 5 -2.06 -3.77 -9.13
N LEU A 6 -2.78 -4.20 -8.11
CA LEU A 6 -4.06 -4.90 -8.30
C LEU A 6 -5.23 -3.92 -8.33
N ARG A 7 -5.44 -3.21 -7.24
CA ARG A 7 -6.51 -2.19 -7.14
C ARG A 7 -6.37 -1.42 -5.84
N ASN A 8 -6.61 -0.11 -5.84
CA ASN A 8 -6.54 0.74 -4.65
C ASN A 8 -5.17 0.63 -3.96
N ALA A 9 -5.15 0.30 -2.67
CA ALA A 9 -3.94 0.02 -1.90
C ALA A 9 -3.38 -1.40 -2.13
N THR A 10 -4.14 -2.28 -2.80
CA THR A 10 -3.74 -3.69 -2.98
C THR A 10 -2.65 -3.81 -4.01
N VAL A 11 -1.46 -4.23 -3.58
CA VAL A 11 -0.31 -4.54 -4.44
C VAL A 11 0.24 -5.93 -4.11
N LEU A 12 0.78 -6.60 -5.13
CA LEU A 12 1.51 -7.86 -4.99
C LEU A 12 2.99 -7.60 -5.24
N LEU A 13 3.83 -7.91 -4.26
CA LEU A 13 5.28 -7.92 -4.39
C LEU A 13 5.75 -9.35 -4.57
N GLU A 14 6.50 -9.61 -5.64
CA GLU A 14 7.09 -10.91 -5.92
C GLU A 14 8.62 -10.80 -5.92
N PHE A 15 9.28 -11.61 -5.10
CA PHE A 15 10.72 -11.56 -4.88
C PHE A 15 11.27 -12.92 -4.45
N GLN A 16 12.59 -13.04 -4.39
CA GLN A 16 13.25 -14.22 -3.84
C GLN A 16 13.64 -13.99 -2.39
N SER A 17 13.35 -14.94 -1.53
CA SER A 17 13.83 -14.93 -0.15
C SER A 17 14.34 -16.29 0.24
N GLN A 18 15.60 -16.35 0.69
CA GLN A 18 16.26 -17.59 1.12
C GLN A 18 16.13 -18.72 0.07
N GLY A 19 16.26 -18.35 -1.22
CA GLY A 19 16.15 -19.29 -2.35
C GLY A 19 14.73 -19.77 -2.66
N ARG A 20 13.70 -19.15 -2.10
CA ARG A 20 12.29 -19.48 -2.35
C ARG A 20 11.53 -18.28 -2.95
N PRO A 21 10.63 -18.50 -3.90
CA PRO A 21 9.76 -17.44 -4.38
C PRO A 21 8.77 -17.03 -3.28
N VAL A 22 8.60 -15.74 -3.11
CA VAL A 22 7.63 -15.11 -2.19
C VAL A 22 6.70 -14.21 -2.97
N GLY A 23 5.41 -14.41 -2.80
CA GLY A 23 4.35 -13.47 -3.20
C GLY A 23 3.76 -12.83 -1.96
N LEU A 24 4.05 -11.56 -1.72
CA LEU A 24 3.55 -10.78 -0.60
C LEU A 24 2.40 -9.89 -1.06
N LEU A 25 1.19 -10.24 -0.65
CA LEU A 25 -0.02 -9.47 -0.95
C LEU A 25 -0.24 -8.41 0.14
N VAL A 26 -0.25 -7.14 -0.26
CA VAL A 26 -0.45 -6.00 0.65
C VAL A 26 -1.89 -5.55 0.57
N ASP A 27 -2.53 -5.35 1.73
CA ASP A 27 -3.86 -4.76 1.89
C ASP A 27 -4.92 -5.31 0.93
N PRO A 28 -5.31 -6.59 1.03
CA PRO A 28 -6.16 -7.26 0.06
C PRO A 28 -7.62 -6.80 0.09
N MET A 29 -7.99 -5.87 -0.79
CA MET A 29 -9.35 -5.50 -1.13
C MET A 29 -9.78 -6.28 -2.39
N LEU A 30 -10.40 -7.45 -2.19
CA LEU A 30 -10.73 -8.40 -3.26
C LEU A 30 -12.23 -8.50 -3.59
N ALA A 31 -13.06 -7.67 -2.99
CA ALA A 31 -14.50 -7.68 -3.21
C ALA A 31 -14.86 -7.29 -4.65
N PRO A 32 -15.94 -7.84 -5.23
CA PRO A 32 -16.45 -7.41 -6.54
C PRO A 32 -16.86 -5.93 -6.54
N ARG A 33 -16.82 -5.32 -7.72
CA ARG A 33 -17.31 -3.96 -7.92
C ARG A 33 -18.71 -3.77 -7.32
N GLY A 34 -18.91 -2.63 -6.66
CA GLY A 34 -20.20 -2.21 -6.11
C GLY A 34 -20.70 -3.01 -4.91
N SER A 35 -19.90 -3.94 -4.37
CA SER A 35 -20.34 -4.80 -3.25
C SER A 35 -20.16 -4.18 -1.87
N LEU A 36 -19.33 -3.13 -1.74
CA LEU A 36 -19.04 -2.45 -0.49
C LEU A 36 -19.80 -1.11 -0.37
N PRO A 37 -19.95 -0.56 0.84
CA PRO A 37 -20.63 0.73 1.03
C PRO A 37 -19.94 1.87 0.28
N ALA A 38 -20.71 2.89 -0.08
CA ALA A 38 -20.18 4.19 -0.49
C ALA A 38 -19.53 4.87 0.73
N LEU A 39 -18.49 5.65 0.49
CA LEU A 39 -17.81 6.50 1.49
C LEU A 39 -18.20 7.97 1.33
N ARG A 40 -18.83 8.33 0.22
CA ARG A 40 -19.50 9.62 0.03
C ARG A 40 -21.01 9.43 0.10
N TYR A 41 -21.70 10.39 0.68
CA TYR A 41 -23.17 10.35 0.89
C TYR A 41 -23.89 11.56 0.31
N LEU A 42 -23.18 12.67 0.09
CA LEU A 42 -23.74 13.90 -0.46
C LEU A 42 -23.29 14.09 -1.92
N GLY A 43 -24.18 14.64 -2.75
CA GLY A 43 -23.88 14.99 -4.14
C GLY A 43 -23.91 13.81 -5.12
N THR A 44 -23.46 14.09 -6.35
CA THR A 44 -23.54 13.18 -7.50
C THR A 44 -22.45 12.12 -7.55
N GLY A 45 -21.44 12.23 -6.71
CA GLY A 45 -20.27 11.33 -6.71
C GLY A 45 -20.44 10.04 -5.92
N ARG A 46 -21.60 9.82 -5.28
CA ARG A 46 -21.87 8.62 -4.47
C ARG A 46 -21.95 7.37 -5.34
N GLN A 47 -21.05 6.44 -5.12
CA GLN A 47 -21.06 5.12 -5.75
C GLN A 47 -20.75 4.05 -4.70
N ARG A 48 -21.29 2.84 -4.90
CA ARG A 48 -20.86 1.71 -4.08
C ARG A 48 -19.46 1.29 -4.49
N ASN A 49 -18.65 1.00 -3.51
CA ASN A 49 -17.25 0.60 -3.66
C ASN A 49 -17.08 -0.92 -3.88
N PRO A 50 -15.98 -1.37 -4.45
CA PRO A 50 -15.07 -0.61 -5.30
C PRO A 50 -15.80 -0.13 -6.57
N ILE A 51 -15.39 0.99 -7.15
CA ILE A 51 -16.04 1.54 -8.37
C ILE A 51 -15.51 0.91 -9.67
N VAL A 52 -14.46 0.09 -9.56
CA VAL A 52 -13.85 -0.67 -10.65
C VAL A 52 -13.75 -2.15 -10.30
N GLU A 53 -13.71 -3.03 -11.30
CA GLU A 53 -13.45 -4.45 -11.08
C GLU A 53 -11.97 -4.72 -10.75
N LEU A 54 -11.67 -5.93 -10.28
CA LEU A 54 -10.30 -6.43 -10.28
C LEU A 54 -9.83 -6.66 -11.72
N PRO A 55 -8.55 -6.43 -12.03
CA PRO A 55 -8.03 -6.66 -13.37
C PRO A 55 -8.13 -8.14 -13.79
N GLU A 56 -8.22 -8.34 -15.10
CA GLU A 56 -8.15 -9.71 -15.65
C GLU A 56 -6.85 -10.40 -15.24
N GLY A 57 -6.92 -11.70 -15.01
CA GLY A 57 -5.75 -12.48 -14.55
C GLY A 57 -5.44 -12.38 -13.06
N THR A 58 -6.23 -11.63 -12.27
CA THR A 58 -6.02 -11.54 -10.81
C THR A 58 -5.99 -12.91 -10.15
N ASP A 59 -6.82 -13.86 -10.56
CA ASP A 59 -6.83 -15.21 -9.96
C ASP A 59 -5.47 -15.90 -10.11
N ALA A 60 -4.82 -15.78 -11.26
CA ALA A 60 -3.49 -16.33 -11.49
C ALA A 60 -2.40 -15.63 -10.66
N LEU A 61 -2.57 -14.33 -10.39
CA LEU A 61 -1.70 -13.59 -9.47
C LEU A 61 -1.89 -14.07 -8.04
N LEU A 62 -3.12 -14.26 -7.60
CA LEU A 62 -3.46 -14.72 -6.27
C LEU A 62 -2.98 -16.16 -5.98
N GLU A 63 -2.81 -17.01 -7.00
CA GLU A 63 -2.20 -18.34 -6.84
C GLU A 63 -0.75 -18.28 -6.34
N ARG A 64 -0.03 -17.19 -6.60
CA ARG A 64 1.37 -17.01 -6.23
C ARG A 64 1.55 -16.39 -4.85
N VAL A 65 0.46 -15.98 -4.19
CA VAL A 65 0.51 -15.37 -2.85
C VAL A 65 0.91 -16.40 -1.81
N THR A 66 1.96 -16.10 -1.08
CA THR A 66 2.47 -16.92 0.03
C THR A 66 2.27 -16.27 1.39
N HIS A 67 2.24 -14.94 1.44
CA HIS A 67 2.10 -14.13 2.65
C HIS A 67 1.25 -12.90 2.37
N ALA A 68 0.67 -12.32 3.41
CA ALA A 68 0.01 -11.02 3.33
C ALA A 68 0.61 -10.04 4.35
N LEU A 69 0.59 -8.76 4.01
CA LEU A 69 1.00 -7.66 4.88
C LEU A 69 -0.15 -6.66 5.01
N ILE A 70 -0.49 -6.29 6.23
CA ILE A 70 -1.60 -5.36 6.49
C ILE A 70 -1.05 -4.08 7.12
N THR A 71 -1.33 -2.94 6.50
CA THR A 71 -0.96 -1.62 6.99
C THR A 71 -1.91 -1.15 8.09
N HIS A 72 -3.21 -1.35 7.90
CA HIS A 72 -4.28 -1.13 8.88
C HIS A 72 -5.57 -1.82 8.39
N CYS A 73 -6.50 -2.13 9.29
CA CYS A 73 -7.65 -2.94 8.92
C CYS A 73 -8.88 -2.78 9.82
N GLN A 74 -8.83 -1.89 10.81
CA GLN A 74 -9.89 -1.67 11.78
C GLN A 74 -10.75 -0.45 11.41
N ARG A 75 -11.73 -0.12 12.22
CA ARG A 75 -12.57 1.09 12.10
C ARG A 75 -13.18 1.32 10.71
N GLY A 76 -13.57 0.24 10.03
CA GLY A 76 -14.24 0.35 8.75
C GLY A 76 -13.36 0.43 7.51
N HIS A 77 -12.02 0.26 7.66
CA HIS A 77 -11.05 0.24 6.55
C HIS A 77 -11.16 -1.06 5.73
N PHE A 78 -12.33 -1.24 5.09
CA PHE A 78 -12.59 -2.38 4.19
C PHE A 78 -11.77 -2.29 2.89
N ASP A 79 -11.26 -1.14 2.60
CA ASP A 79 -10.42 -0.84 1.43
C ASP A 79 -8.98 -1.35 1.56
N HIS A 80 -8.58 -1.77 2.77
CA HIS A 80 -7.31 -2.45 3.03
C HIS A 80 -7.48 -3.94 3.36
N LEU A 81 -8.63 -4.33 3.92
CA LEU A 81 -8.93 -5.74 4.17
C LEU A 81 -10.44 -5.98 4.21
N ASP A 82 -11.02 -6.32 3.09
CA ASP A 82 -12.44 -6.60 2.97
C ASP A 82 -12.83 -8.05 3.33
N ARG A 83 -14.10 -8.40 3.15
CA ARG A 83 -14.60 -9.75 3.43
C ARG A 83 -14.02 -10.79 2.47
N ALA A 84 -13.83 -10.44 1.20
CA ALA A 84 -13.29 -11.34 0.20
C ALA A 84 -11.80 -11.59 0.45
N GLY A 85 -11.02 -10.55 0.78
CA GLY A 85 -9.63 -10.66 1.22
C GLY A 85 -9.48 -11.55 2.44
N LYS A 86 -10.29 -11.32 3.50
CA LYS A 86 -10.29 -12.19 4.69
C LYS A 86 -10.61 -13.64 4.36
N ARG A 87 -11.59 -13.88 3.49
CA ARG A 87 -11.96 -15.23 3.05
C ARG A 87 -10.79 -15.90 2.32
N PHE A 88 -10.20 -15.23 1.33
CA PHE A 88 -9.05 -15.70 0.58
C PHE A 88 -7.89 -16.09 1.49
N LEU A 89 -7.48 -15.21 2.40
CA LEU A 89 -6.37 -15.46 3.33
C LEU A 89 -6.65 -16.65 4.26
N ARG A 90 -7.88 -16.77 4.76
CA ARG A 90 -8.28 -17.84 5.66
C ARG A 90 -8.36 -19.19 4.96
N GLU A 91 -9.02 -19.27 3.80
CA GLU A 91 -9.21 -20.52 3.05
C GLU A 91 -7.88 -21.11 2.58
N ARG A 92 -6.91 -20.26 2.26
CA ARG A 92 -5.56 -20.66 1.85
C ARG A 92 -4.55 -20.73 2.97
N GLN A 93 -4.95 -20.45 4.21
CA GLN A 93 -4.08 -20.43 5.39
C GLN A 93 -2.82 -19.56 5.18
N ILE A 94 -2.99 -18.41 4.52
CA ILE A 94 -1.89 -17.49 4.24
C ILE A 94 -1.51 -16.74 5.51
N PRO A 95 -0.22 -16.76 5.93
CA PRO A 95 0.25 -15.98 7.05
C PRO A 95 0.06 -14.47 6.81
N VAL A 96 -0.52 -13.81 7.80
CA VAL A 96 -0.83 -12.36 7.77
C VAL A 96 0.11 -11.63 8.71
N ILE A 97 1.00 -10.86 8.14
CA ILE A 97 1.96 -10.02 8.86
C ILE A 97 1.27 -8.69 9.16
N CYS A 98 1.34 -8.25 10.41
CA CYS A 98 0.71 -6.99 10.84
C CYS A 98 1.40 -6.43 12.08
N MET A 99 1.04 -5.21 12.47
CA MET A 99 1.43 -4.67 13.76
C MET A 99 0.74 -5.41 14.91
N PRO A 100 1.36 -5.49 16.11
CA PRO A 100 0.79 -6.18 17.27
C PRO A 100 -0.63 -5.71 17.64
N ARG A 101 -0.92 -4.43 17.45
CA ARG A 101 -2.25 -3.84 17.73
C ARG A 101 -3.40 -4.45 16.91
N ASP A 102 -3.10 -5.03 15.74
CA ASP A 102 -4.10 -5.62 14.84
C ASP A 102 -4.20 -7.14 14.99
N ALA A 103 -3.27 -7.75 15.71
CA ALA A 103 -3.15 -9.21 15.82
C ALA A 103 -4.43 -9.87 16.34
N ASP A 104 -4.96 -9.40 17.48
CA ASP A 104 -6.18 -9.95 18.07
C ASP A 104 -7.40 -9.75 17.16
N TYR A 105 -7.51 -8.58 16.53
CA TYR A 105 -8.59 -8.29 15.59
C TYR A 105 -8.59 -9.26 14.40
N LEU A 106 -7.42 -9.58 13.85
CA LEU A 106 -7.25 -10.50 12.72
C LEU A 106 -7.44 -11.96 13.16
N ALA A 107 -6.87 -12.36 14.29
CA ALA A 107 -7.00 -13.72 14.84
C ALA A 107 -8.45 -14.08 15.16
N GLN A 108 -9.23 -13.16 15.74
CA GLN A 108 -10.66 -13.34 15.99
C GLN A 108 -11.49 -13.53 14.70
N ARG A 109 -10.92 -13.20 13.53
CA ARG A 109 -11.52 -13.42 12.21
C ARG A 109 -11.01 -14.68 11.53
N GLY A 110 -10.30 -15.53 12.28
CA GLY A 110 -9.81 -16.84 11.84
C GLY A 110 -8.63 -16.76 10.87
N LEU A 111 -7.86 -15.69 10.91
CA LEU A 111 -6.66 -15.53 10.09
C LEU A 111 -5.43 -16.09 10.82
N LEU A 112 -4.48 -16.61 10.06
CA LEU A 112 -3.17 -17.05 10.56
C LEU A 112 -2.26 -15.83 10.73
N VAL A 113 -2.15 -15.31 11.95
CA VAL A 113 -1.50 -14.01 12.21
C VAL A 113 -0.04 -14.19 12.63
N TRP A 114 0.85 -13.45 11.98
CA TRP A 114 2.27 -13.33 12.30
C TRP A 114 2.59 -11.88 12.69
N PRO A 115 2.40 -11.48 13.94
CA PRO A 115 2.60 -10.10 14.36
C PRO A 115 4.09 -9.75 14.41
N LEU A 116 4.42 -8.53 14.01
CA LEU A 116 5.74 -7.95 14.26
C LEU A 116 5.96 -7.74 15.75
N ALA A 117 7.21 -7.64 16.19
CA ALA A 117 7.52 -7.46 17.61
C ALA A 117 7.18 -6.04 18.12
N GLY A 118 7.17 -5.05 17.24
CA GLY A 118 6.89 -3.65 17.62
C GLY A 118 7.28 -2.65 16.52
N PRO A 119 7.35 -1.36 16.86
CA PRO A 119 7.57 -0.29 15.89
C PRO A 119 9.05 -0.07 15.49
N ALA A 120 9.99 -0.74 16.16
CA ALA A 120 11.40 -0.62 15.83
C ALA A 120 11.79 -1.46 14.60
N ARG A 121 12.90 -1.08 13.94
CA ARG A 121 13.53 -1.91 12.91
C ARG A 121 13.87 -3.29 13.50
N GLN A 122 13.47 -4.34 12.84
CA GLN A 122 13.59 -5.71 13.34
C GLN A 122 13.88 -6.71 12.22
N PRO A 123 14.48 -7.88 12.54
CA PRO A 123 14.54 -8.98 11.60
C PRO A 123 13.17 -9.40 11.13
N TRP A 124 13.04 -9.81 9.87
CA TRP A 124 11.78 -10.21 9.30
C TRP A 124 11.75 -11.71 8.95
N ALA A 125 10.58 -12.32 9.13
CA ALA A 125 10.39 -13.75 8.81
C ALA A 125 10.66 -14.08 7.33
N LEU A 126 10.50 -13.10 6.44
CA LEU A 126 10.82 -13.23 5.01
C LEU A 126 12.28 -12.89 4.66
N GLY A 127 13.16 -12.82 5.64
CA GLY A 127 14.57 -12.45 5.48
C GLY A 127 14.81 -10.94 5.51
N GLY A 128 16.01 -10.54 5.87
CA GLY A 128 16.36 -9.12 5.99
C GLY A 128 15.69 -8.43 7.18
N HIS A 129 15.26 -7.20 6.98
CA HIS A 129 14.66 -6.36 8.02
C HIS A 129 13.39 -5.67 7.55
N VAL A 130 12.51 -5.40 8.51
CA VAL A 130 11.34 -4.54 8.35
C VAL A 130 11.39 -3.41 9.37
N THR A 131 11.10 -2.20 8.91
CA THR A 131 10.94 -1.02 9.77
C THR A 131 9.52 -0.48 9.62
N PRO A 132 8.67 -0.62 10.64
CA PRO A 132 7.35 0.02 10.62
C PRO A 132 7.50 1.55 10.67
N ILE A 133 6.80 2.26 9.80
CA ILE A 133 6.79 3.72 9.69
C ILE A 133 5.39 4.21 10.09
N PRO A 134 5.24 5.00 11.15
CA PRO A 134 3.92 5.48 11.58
C PRO A 134 3.21 6.30 10.51
N CYS A 135 1.93 6.00 10.28
CA CYS A 135 1.06 6.75 9.39
C CYS A 135 0.24 7.79 10.15
N VAL A 136 -0.11 8.86 9.47
CA VAL A 136 -1.13 9.81 9.92
C VAL A 136 -2.23 9.87 8.86
N HIS A 137 -3.30 9.15 9.11
CA HIS A 137 -4.45 9.05 8.21
C HIS A 137 -5.43 10.18 8.49
N GLY A 138 -5.18 11.34 7.86
CA GLY A 138 -5.93 12.58 8.04
C GLY A 138 -5.53 13.39 9.27
N THR A 139 -5.97 14.64 9.27
CA THR A 139 -5.68 15.63 10.33
C THR A 139 -6.98 16.20 10.90
N GLY A 140 -6.85 17.05 11.93
CA GLY A 140 -8.00 17.70 12.55
C GLY A 140 -8.98 16.73 13.20
N TRP A 141 -10.28 17.09 13.18
CA TRP A 141 -11.33 16.27 13.81
C TRP A 141 -11.58 14.96 13.08
N VAL A 142 -11.46 14.93 11.74
CA VAL A 142 -11.61 13.69 10.95
C VAL A 142 -10.52 12.70 11.32
N GLY A 143 -9.25 13.12 11.32
CA GLY A 143 -8.11 12.28 11.66
C GLY A 143 -8.21 11.63 13.05
N ARG A 144 -8.89 12.27 14.01
CA ARG A 144 -9.11 11.69 15.36
C ARG A 144 -9.97 10.43 15.35
N PHE A 145 -10.82 10.25 14.34
CA PHE A 145 -11.68 9.06 14.19
C PHE A 145 -11.08 8.02 13.24
N MET A 146 -10.06 8.40 12.48
CA MET A 146 -9.39 7.48 11.57
C MET A 146 -8.47 6.50 12.33
N GLU A 147 -8.23 5.36 11.75
CA GLU A 147 -7.17 4.46 12.20
C GLU A 147 -5.83 4.93 11.65
N HIS A 148 -4.90 5.26 12.53
CA HIS A 148 -3.52 5.52 12.14
C HIS A 148 -2.76 4.20 12.12
N GLY A 149 -2.50 3.72 10.91
CA GLY A 149 -1.78 2.46 10.68
C GLY A 149 -0.26 2.63 10.67
N HIS A 150 0.41 1.71 9.99
CA HIS A 150 1.84 1.79 9.72
C HIS A 150 2.11 1.45 8.26
N GLY A 151 2.97 2.24 7.63
CA GLY A 151 3.71 1.80 6.46
C GLY A 151 4.88 0.92 6.87
N TYR A 152 5.58 0.35 5.88
CA TYR A 152 6.70 -0.57 6.14
C TYR A 152 7.84 -0.30 5.18
N LEU A 153 9.04 -0.07 5.71
CA LEU A 153 10.26 -0.14 4.92
C LEU A 153 10.81 -1.56 4.97
N LEU A 154 10.86 -2.21 3.82
CA LEU A 154 11.33 -3.58 3.63
C LEU A 154 12.76 -3.54 3.07
N GLU A 155 13.69 -4.20 3.74
CA GLU A 155 15.09 -4.32 3.36
C GLU A 155 15.43 -5.79 3.21
N LEU A 156 15.30 -6.31 2.00
CA LEU A 156 15.48 -7.74 1.68
C LEU A 156 16.86 -7.96 1.03
N PRO A 157 17.61 -9.01 1.44
CA PRO A 157 18.91 -9.31 0.84
C PRO A 157 18.81 -9.54 -0.67
N GLY A 158 19.60 -8.81 -1.45
CA GLY A 158 19.65 -8.92 -2.91
C GLY A 158 18.49 -8.28 -3.65
N GLU A 159 17.49 -7.76 -2.96
CA GLU A 159 16.35 -7.06 -3.55
C GLU A 159 16.42 -5.54 -3.29
N PRO A 160 15.76 -4.71 -4.09
CA PRO A 160 15.66 -3.29 -3.77
C PRO A 160 14.91 -3.08 -2.46
N SER A 161 15.30 -2.04 -1.71
CA SER A 161 14.53 -1.62 -0.54
C SER A 161 13.20 -1.00 -0.98
N VAL A 162 12.12 -1.38 -0.31
CA VAL A 162 10.77 -0.92 -0.66
C VAL A 162 10.09 -0.29 0.55
N TYR A 163 9.61 0.93 0.39
CA TYR A 163 8.72 1.58 1.34
C TYR A 163 7.27 1.47 0.85
N LEU A 164 6.44 0.79 1.63
CA LEU A 164 4.99 0.71 1.47
C LEU A 164 4.38 1.72 2.44
N ALA A 165 3.91 2.85 1.95
CA ALA A 165 3.47 3.93 2.85
C ALA A 165 2.17 3.61 3.61
N GLY A 166 1.27 2.81 3.02
CA GLY A 166 -0.09 2.68 3.54
C GLY A 166 -0.83 4.01 3.43
N ASP A 167 -1.89 4.17 4.20
CA ASP A 167 -2.69 5.39 4.18
C ASP A 167 -2.12 6.45 5.11
N THR A 168 -1.56 7.49 4.52
CA THR A 168 -0.92 8.58 5.25
C THR A 168 -0.94 9.90 4.49
N MET A 169 -0.92 10.98 5.23
CA MET A 169 -0.54 12.30 4.73
C MET A 169 0.98 12.37 4.56
N LEU A 170 1.48 13.33 3.80
CA LEU A 170 2.92 13.60 3.68
C LEU A 170 3.44 14.26 4.97
N THR A 171 3.68 13.45 6.00
CA THR A 171 4.16 13.89 7.31
C THR A 171 5.67 14.08 7.33
N SER A 172 6.21 14.67 8.41
CA SER A 172 7.66 14.72 8.63
C SER A 172 8.30 13.34 8.64
N THR A 173 7.62 12.34 9.20
CA THR A 173 8.11 10.94 9.23
C THR A 173 8.20 10.35 7.82
N VAL A 174 7.20 10.60 6.96
CA VAL A 174 7.23 10.16 5.55
C VAL A 174 8.34 10.90 4.79
N ARG A 175 8.46 12.23 4.99
CA ARG A 175 9.55 13.03 4.40
C ARG A 175 10.93 12.51 4.82
N ASP A 176 11.13 12.22 6.10
CA ASP A 176 12.38 11.64 6.60
C ASP A 176 12.65 10.25 6.00
N CYS A 177 11.63 9.42 5.83
CA CYS A 177 11.76 8.14 5.16
C CYS A 177 12.26 8.33 3.71
N LEU A 178 11.63 9.20 2.94
CA LEU A 178 12.00 9.47 1.55
C LEU A 178 13.39 10.10 1.41
N ALA A 179 13.69 11.11 2.25
CA ALA A 179 14.91 11.91 2.10
C ALA A 179 16.16 11.28 2.75
N ARG A 180 15.99 10.56 3.87
CA ARG A 180 17.11 10.04 4.67
C ARG A 180 17.29 8.54 4.58
N LEU A 181 16.20 7.75 4.64
CA LEU A 181 16.28 6.30 4.48
C LEU A 181 16.40 5.91 3.01
N GLN A 182 15.95 6.77 2.10
CA GLN A 182 16.12 6.68 0.66
C GLN A 182 15.75 5.31 0.08
N PRO A 183 14.50 4.84 0.24
CA PRO A 183 14.06 3.59 -0.38
C PRO A 183 14.28 3.63 -1.89
N GLU A 184 14.70 2.51 -2.47
CA GLU A 184 14.87 2.41 -3.93
C GLU A 184 13.53 2.41 -4.65
N VAL A 185 12.48 1.94 -3.96
CA VAL A 185 11.09 1.99 -4.42
C VAL A 185 10.20 2.46 -3.28
N SER A 186 9.31 3.40 -3.53
CA SER A 186 8.30 3.83 -2.55
C SER A 186 6.91 3.74 -3.17
N VAL A 187 6.02 2.96 -2.54
CA VAL A 187 4.60 2.86 -2.93
C VAL A 187 3.82 3.84 -2.07
N LEU A 188 3.28 4.88 -2.71
CA LEU A 188 2.65 6.02 -2.04
C LEU A 188 1.19 6.21 -2.49
N PRO A 189 0.24 6.47 -1.56
CA PRO A 189 -1.13 6.78 -1.90
C PRO A 189 -1.23 8.22 -2.41
N ALA A 190 -1.96 8.46 -3.50
CA ALA A 190 -2.16 9.81 -4.05
C ALA A 190 -3.63 10.12 -4.37
N GLY A 191 -4.56 9.36 -3.81
CA GLY A 191 -5.98 9.49 -4.07
C GLY A 191 -6.60 10.82 -3.64
N GLY A 192 -5.94 11.58 -2.75
CA GLY A 192 -6.51 12.78 -2.15
C GLY A 192 -7.85 12.47 -1.47
N ALA A 193 -7.94 11.30 -0.83
CA ALA A 193 -9.18 10.79 -0.29
C ALA A 193 -9.77 11.77 0.72
N ARG A 194 -11.09 12.01 0.60
CA ARG A 194 -11.84 12.89 1.48
C ARG A 194 -13.30 12.48 1.54
N PHE A 195 -13.89 12.65 2.70
CA PHE A 195 -15.33 12.52 2.88
C PHE A 195 -16.08 13.77 2.36
N ASP A 196 -17.38 13.77 2.47
CA ASP A 196 -18.20 14.92 2.04
C ASP A 196 -17.94 16.18 2.88
N VAL A 197 -17.44 16.01 4.10
CA VAL A 197 -17.09 17.09 5.04
C VAL A 197 -15.76 16.77 5.70
N GLY A 198 -14.90 17.77 5.80
CA GLY A 198 -13.58 17.64 6.43
C GLY A 198 -12.42 17.81 5.46
N ALA A 199 -11.22 17.73 5.99
CA ALA A 199 -9.97 17.78 5.22
C ALA A 199 -9.68 16.43 4.55
N GLU A 200 -8.71 16.44 3.67
CA GLU A 200 -8.13 15.23 3.07
C GLU A 200 -7.54 14.32 4.15
N ILE A 201 -7.61 13.03 3.88
CA ILE A 201 -7.13 11.98 4.77
C ILE A 201 -5.95 11.19 4.19
N LEU A 202 -5.59 11.47 2.93
CA LEU A 202 -4.45 10.90 2.21
C LEU A 202 -3.69 11.99 1.47
N MET A 203 -2.47 11.65 1.05
CA MET A 203 -1.71 12.44 0.08
C MET A 203 -2.50 12.63 -1.21
N ASP A 204 -2.31 13.76 -1.85
CA ASP A 204 -2.87 14.12 -3.14
C ASP A 204 -1.79 14.28 -4.23
N ALA A 205 -2.17 14.81 -5.39
CA ALA A 205 -1.24 15.05 -6.48
C ALA A 205 -0.17 16.10 -6.13
N ALA A 206 -0.47 17.10 -5.32
CA ALA A 206 0.51 18.12 -4.92
C ALA A 206 1.56 17.54 -3.96
N ASP A 207 1.13 16.69 -3.03
CA ASP A 207 2.04 15.95 -2.14
C ASP A 207 2.99 15.04 -2.95
N MET A 208 2.55 14.49 -4.09
CA MET A 208 3.41 13.70 -4.97
C MET A 208 4.53 14.52 -5.60
N ALA A 209 4.32 15.80 -5.88
CA ALA A 209 5.39 16.68 -6.37
C ALA A 209 6.49 16.86 -5.30
N GLU A 210 6.11 17.10 -4.06
CA GLU A 210 7.07 17.20 -2.95
C GLU A 210 7.75 15.85 -2.69
N ALA A 211 7.02 14.75 -2.66
CA ALA A 211 7.57 13.42 -2.51
C ALA A 211 8.58 13.10 -3.61
N ALA A 212 8.31 13.51 -4.87
CA ALA A 212 9.23 13.33 -5.98
C ALA A 212 10.50 14.19 -5.87
N GLN A 213 10.45 15.33 -5.22
CA GLN A 213 11.67 16.12 -4.94
C GLN A 213 12.53 15.48 -3.84
N LEU A 214 11.91 14.86 -2.85
CA LEU A 214 12.59 14.26 -1.69
C LEU A 214 13.17 12.87 -2.00
N ALA A 215 12.44 12.07 -2.77
CA ALA A 215 12.82 10.70 -3.06
C ALA A 215 13.92 10.62 -4.14
N HIS A 216 14.88 9.73 -3.95
CA HIS A 216 15.90 9.40 -4.96
C HIS A 216 15.51 8.17 -5.79
N GLY A 217 14.71 7.27 -5.24
CA GLY A 217 14.24 6.05 -5.89
C GLY A 217 13.01 6.26 -6.78
N THR A 218 12.44 5.15 -7.21
CA THR A 218 11.19 5.14 -7.98
C THR A 218 9.99 5.31 -7.05
N LEU A 219 9.08 6.21 -7.39
CA LEU A 219 7.77 6.33 -6.76
C LEU A 219 6.74 5.52 -7.56
N VAL A 220 6.05 4.63 -6.90
CA VAL A 220 4.90 3.87 -7.41
C VAL A 220 3.66 4.47 -6.77
N VAL A 221 2.76 4.97 -7.58
CA VAL A 221 1.59 5.69 -7.07
C VAL A 221 0.37 4.78 -7.08
N ASN A 222 -0.25 4.60 -5.92
CA ASN A 222 -1.45 3.78 -5.77
C ASN A 222 -2.61 4.56 -5.13
N HIS A 223 -3.64 3.84 -4.69
CA HIS A 223 -4.86 4.39 -4.06
C HIS A 223 -5.58 5.41 -4.94
N LEU A 224 -5.65 5.15 -6.25
CA LEU A 224 -6.26 6.02 -7.25
C LEU A 224 -7.50 5.38 -7.87
N GLN A 225 -8.57 6.17 -8.04
CA GLN A 225 -9.74 5.88 -8.89
C GLN A 225 -10.45 4.53 -8.65
N ALA A 226 -10.24 3.88 -7.50
CA ALA A 226 -10.92 2.62 -7.15
C ALA A 226 -12.06 2.82 -6.15
N LEU A 227 -12.08 3.95 -5.45
CA LEU A 227 -13.06 4.29 -4.42
C LEU A 227 -13.71 5.65 -4.70
N ASP A 228 -14.97 5.79 -4.32
CA ASP A 228 -15.79 6.97 -4.61
C ASP A 228 -15.32 8.26 -3.90
N HIS A 229 -14.50 8.13 -2.88
CA HIS A 229 -13.96 9.27 -2.12
C HIS A 229 -12.52 9.66 -2.51
N CYS A 230 -11.93 9.00 -3.52
CA CYS A 230 -10.59 9.28 -4.05
C CYS A 230 -10.70 10.08 -5.36
N PRO A 231 -10.70 11.42 -5.31
CA PRO A 231 -10.99 12.24 -6.49
C PRO A 231 -9.82 12.39 -7.46
N THR A 232 -8.59 12.09 -7.05
CA THR A 232 -7.39 12.30 -7.86
C THR A 232 -7.34 11.32 -9.04
N PRO A 233 -7.38 11.80 -10.31
CA PRO A 233 -7.26 10.93 -11.47
C PRO A 233 -5.79 10.58 -11.76
N ARG A 234 -5.52 9.36 -12.24
CA ARG A 234 -4.17 8.93 -12.69
C ARG A 234 -3.56 9.90 -13.70
N ALA A 235 -4.38 10.43 -14.62
CA ALA A 235 -3.93 11.39 -15.63
C ALA A 235 -3.33 12.66 -15.02
N ALA A 236 -3.90 13.18 -13.92
CA ALA A 236 -3.37 14.36 -13.26
C ALA A 236 -1.99 14.10 -12.63
N VAL A 237 -1.80 12.93 -12.01
CA VAL A 237 -0.50 12.57 -11.43
C VAL A 237 0.54 12.30 -12.53
N ARG A 238 0.15 11.69 -13.65
CA ARG A 238 1.03 11.51 -14.82
C ARG A 238 1.45 12.84 -15.43
N GLN A 239 0.51 13.79 -15.58
CA GLN A 239 0.83 15.12 -16.07
C GLN A 239 1.80 15.85 -15.14
N LEU A 240 1.56 15.81 -13.85
CA LEU A 240 2.47 16.35 -12.84
C LEU A 240 3.87 15.74 -12.94
N ALA A 241 3.98 14.43 -13.20
CA ALA A 241 5.28 13.77 -13.37
C ALA A 241 6.02 14.29 -14.63
N VAL A 242 5.30 14.55 -15.72
CA VAL A 242 5.86 15.15 -16.94
C VAL A 242 6.31 16.58 -16.68
N ASP A 243 5.45 17.40 -16.09
CA ASP A 243 5.71 18.83 -15.84
C ASP A 243 6.88 19.03 -14.86
N GLY A 244 7.04 18.12 -13.90
CA GLY A 244 8.13 18.14 -12.92
C GLY A 244 9.42 17.45 -13.38
N GLY A 245 9.43 16.81 -14.56
CA GLY A 245 10.60 16.07 -15.05
C GLY A 245 10.86 14.76 -14.31
N TRP A 246 9.82 14.13 -13.74
CA TRP A 246 9.92 12.88 -12.97
C TRP A 246 9.32 11.66 -13.67
N ALA A 247 8.94 11.77 -14.95
CA ALA A 247 8.24 10.72 -15.70
C ALA A 247 8.99 9.37 -15.70
N ASP A 248 10.31 9.37 -15.64
CA ASP A 248 11.13 8.16 -15.63
C ASP A 248 11.09 7.41 -14.28
N ARG A 249 10.83 8.11 -13.19
CA ARG A 249 10.88 7.54 -11.83
C ARG A 249 9.59 7.69 -11.03
N LEU A 250 8.56 8.36 -11.55
CA LEU A 250 7.22 8.39 -10.94
C LEU A 250 6.30 7.54 -11.82
N TRP A 251 6.06 6.31 -11.39
CA TRP A 251 5.22 5.35 -12.08
C TRP A 251 3.81 5.37 -11.53
N VAL A 252 2.83 5.65 -12.39
CA VAL A 252 1.39 5.66 -12.09
C VAL A 252 0.75 4.48 -12.84
N PRO A 253 0.71 3.28 -12.23
CA PRO A 253 0.16 2.08 -12.88
C PRO A 253 -1.33 2.15 -13.11
N GLU A 254 -1.82 1.47 -14.15
CA GLU A 254 -3.21 1.00 -14.19
C GLU A 254 -3.36 -0.25 -13.29
N ASP A 255 -4.61 -0.58 -12.94
CA ASP A 255 -4.88 -1.82 -12.23
C ASP A 255 -4.56 -3.00 -13.16
N GLY A 256 -3.72 -3.92 -12.69
CA GLY A 256 -3.14 -5.03 -13.45
C GLY A 256 -1.71 -4.79 -13.96
N ASP A 257 -1.24 -3.56 -13.98
CA ASP A 257 0.12 -3.26 -14.43
C ASP A 257 1.17 -3.82 -13.46
N SER A 258 2.25 -4.36 -14.05
CA SER A 258 3.40 -4.89 -13.33
C SER A 258 4.69 -4.22 -13.80
N ARG A 259 5.61 -3.98 -12.87
CA ARG A 259 6.95 -3.48 -13.17
C ARG A 259 8.00 -4.24 -12.38
N SER A 260 9.08 -4.62 -13.06
CA SER A 260 10.24 -5.25 -12.43
C SER A 260 11.25 -4.18 -11.99
N PHE A 261 11.76 -4.38 -10.79
CA PHE A 261 12.83 -3.57 -10.20
C PHE A 261 14.07 -4.45 -10.07
N PRO A 262 15.25 -4.00 -10.55
CA PRO A 262 16.45 -4.83 -10.54
C PRO A 262 16.85 -5.17 -9.11
N CYS A 263 17.35 -6.39 -8.94
CA CYS A 263 18.00 -6.78 -7.69
C CYS A 263 19.28 -5.99 -7.49
N ARG A 264 19.62 -5.70 -6.24
CA ARG A 264 20.95 -5.14 -5.93
C ARG A 264 22.03 -6.13 -6.38
N ALA A 265 23.00 -5.65 -7.15
CA ALA A 265 24.23 -6.42 -7.34
C ALA A 265 24.78 -6.74 -5.94
N ALA A 266 25.15 -8.00 -5.70
CA ALA A 266 25.82 -8.36 -4.45
C ALA A 266 27.04 -7.44 -4.30
N VAL A 267 27.02 -6.55 -3.34
CA VAL A 267 28.22 -5.80 -2.97
C VAL A 267 29.08 -6.83 -2.27
N ASP A 268 30.11 -7.32 -2.95
CA ASP A 268 31.14 -8.14 -2.34
C ASP A 268 31.72 -7.32 -1.18
N CYS A 269 31.26 -7.64 0.03
CA CYS A 269 31.91 -7.15 1.25
C CYS A 269 33.23 -7.90 1.38
N TYR A 270 34.30 -7.27 0.89
CA TYR A 270 35.66 -7.66 1.22
C TYR A 270 36.04 -7.22 2.65
#